data_1617e3a7ed8160717652616986e9672b
#
_entry.id   1617e3a7ed8160717652616986e9672b
#
_cell.length_a   1.000
_cell.length_b   1.000
_cell.length_c   1.000
_cell.angle_alpha   90.00
_cell.angle_beta   90.00
_cell.angle_gamma   90.00
#
_symmetry.space_group_name_H-M   'P 1'
#
loop_
_entity.id
_entity.type
_entity.pdbx_description
1 polymer ?
#
loop_
_entity_poly.entity_id
_entity_poly.type
_entity_poly.pdbx_seq_one_letter_code
_entity_poly.pdbx_strand_id
1 'polypeptide(L)'
;MGQDKALLEFHGKPQIEYIHDLLQKYCDKVFLSKRSDQGPFKGLACIDDAPEFSDHGPLGGILSAMKKYPKADWLVIACDLPFISDETIKTLFTLRDPQKTATAYISTQDALPEPLCAIWEAHAYGSVLKLFKEGMHCPRKILINSHTRLIDQKDP
;
A
#
# COMPACT_ATOMS: atom_id res chain seq x y z
N MET A 1 1.30 21.49 -12.24
CA MET A 1 1.20 20.78 -11.00
C MET A 1 -0.12 20.97 -10.32
N GLY A 2 -1.13 20.99 -10.76
CA GLY A 2 -2.34 21.51 -10.29
C GLY A 2 -3.12 20.68 -9.32
N GLN A 3 -3.63 19.55 -9.69
CA GLN A 3 -4.60 18.81 -8.88
C GLN A 3 -3.96 17.66 -8.12
N ASP A 4 -4.42 17.47 -6.88
CA ASP A 4 -4.13 16.25 -6.15
C ASP A 4 -4.69 15.06 -6.93
N LYS A 5 -3.84 14.10 -7.30
CA LYS A 5 -4.21 12.93 -8.09
C LYS A 5 -5.31 12.10 -7.41
N ALA A 6 -5.36 12.11 -6.10
CA ALA A 6 -6.38 11.40 -5.34
C ALA A 6 -7.79 11.96 -5.55
N LEU A 7 -7.89 13.21 -6.00
CA LEU A 7 -9.16 13.89 -6.25
C LEU A 7 -9.59 13.84 -7.71
N LEU A 8 -8.78 13.27 -8.60
CA LEU A 8 -9.17 13.08 -10.00
C LEU A 8 -10.29 12.04 -10.11
N GLU A 9 -11.22 12.29 -11.01
CA GLU A 9 -12.36 11.39 -11.22
C GLU A 9 -12.09 10.41 -12.36
N PHE A 10 -12.14 9.12 -12.07
CA PHE A 10 -11.95 8.05 -13.06
C PHE A 10 -13.16 7.13 -13.20
N HIS A 11 -14.07 7.11 -12.22
CA HIS A 11 -15.22 6.21 -12.18
C HIS A 11 -16.49 6.96 -11.78
N GLY A 12 -16.63 8.23 -12.22
CA GLY A 12 -17.77 9.07 -11.88
C GLY A 12 -17.72 9.66 -10.46
N LYS A 13 -16.59 9.49 -9.76
CA LYS A 13 -16.33 10.05 -8.44
C LYS A 13 -14.82 10.16 -8.21
N PRO A 14 -14.37 10.95 -7.20
CA PRO A 14 -12.94 11.03 -6.91
C PRO A 14 -12.31 9.66 -6.73
N GLN A 15 -11.11 9.47 -7.26
CA GLN A 15 -10.41 8.19 -7.23
C GLN A 15 -10.23 7.67 -5.80
N ILE A 16 -9.96 8.55 -4.86
CA ILE A 16 -9.80 8.19 -3.46
C ILE A 16 -11.07 7.55 -2.89
N GLU A 17 -12.24 8.07 -3.23
CA GLU A 17 -13.53 7.51 -2.79
C GLU A 17 -13.81 6.17 -3.46
N TYR A 18 -13.50 6.06 -4.75
CA TYR A 18 -13.65 4.81 -5.48
C TYR A 18 -12.82 3.69 -4.85
N ILE A 19 -11.54 3.95 -4.58
CA ILE A 19 -10.64 2.96 -3.97
C ILE A 19 -11.11 2.63 -2.55
N HIS A 20 -11.50 3.63 -1.78
CA HIS A 20 -12.02 3.41 -0.42
C HIS A 20 -13.22 2.47 -0.42
N ASP A 21 -14.20 2.72 -1.29
CA ASP A 21 -15.39 1.87 -1.40
C ASP A 21 -15.04 0.45 -1.84
N LEU A 22 -14.11 0.32 -2.78
CA LEU A 22 -13.63 -0.98 -3.24
C LEU A 22 -12.97 -1.76 -2.10
N LEU A 23 -12.09 -1.12 -1.34
CA LEU A 23 -11.36 -1.77 -0.25
C LEU A 23 -12.27 -2.16 0.91
N GLN A 24 -13.36 -1.44 1.14
CA GLN A 24 -14.33 -1.80 2.19
C GLN A 24 -14.97 -3.17 1.99
N LYS A 25 -14.98 -3.69 0.77
CA LYS A 25 -15.49 -5.03 0.47
C LYS A 25 -14.58 -6.14 0.98
N TYR A 26 -13.30 -5.84 1.20
CA TYR A 26 -12.25 -6.83 1.48
C TYR A 26 -11.59 -6.65 2.84
N CYS A 27 -11.66 -5.47 3.42
CA CYS A 27 -10.93 -5.10 4.62
C CYS A 27 -11.87 -4.71 5.75
N ASP A 28 -11.51 -5.05 6.98
CA ASP A 28 -12.30 -4.68 8.16
C ASP A 28 -12.31 -3.18 8.38
N LYS A 29 -11.18 -2.52 8.08
CA LYS A 29 -11.02 -1.07 8.19
C LYS A 29 -10.19 -0.57 7.02
N VAL A 30 -10.53 0.62 6.55
CA VAL A 30 -9.81 1.29 5.46
C VAL A 30 -9.35 2.67 5.94
N PHE A 31 -8.08 2.98 5.72
CA PHE A 31 -7.48 4.23 6.13
C PHE A 31 -6.82 4.92 4.95
N LEU A 32 -6.86 6.24 4.97
CA LEU A 32 -6.03 7.05 4.10
C LEU A 32 -4.71 7.35 4.82
N SER A 33 -3.60 6.94 4.22
CA SER A 33 -2.27 7.31 4.70
C SER A 33 -1.94 8.73 4.25
N LYS A 34 -1.54 9.59 5.17
CA LYS A 34 -1.22 10.98 4.87
C LYS A 34 -0.06 11.49 5.72
N ARG A 35 0.59 12.55 5.25
CA ARG A 35 1.57 13.27 6.06
C ARG A 35 0.86 14.01 7.18
N SER A 36 1.53 14.17 8.32
CA SER A 36 0.97 14.85 9.49
C SER A 36 0.63 16.32 9.23
N ASP A 37 1.27 16.95 8.22
CA ASP A 37 1.01 18.35 7.85
C ASP A 37 -0.18 18.53 6.90
N GLN A 38 -0.74 17.45 6.39
CA GLN A 38 -1.94 17.50 5.55
C GLN A 38 -3.19 17.56 6.43
N GLY A 39 -4.17 18.32 5.98
CA GLY A 39 -5.47 18.43 6.66
C GLY A 39 -6.26 17.13 6.64
N PRO A 40 -7.35 17.04 7.44
CA PRO A 40 -8.21 15.87 7.43
C PRO A 40 -8.92 15.72 6.08
N PHE A 41 -9.19 14.46 5.71
CA PHE A 41 -10.02 14.15 4.56
C PHE A 41 -11.41 13.76 5.05
N LYS A 42 -12.40 14.56 4.73
CA LYS A 42 -13.76 14.41 5.23
C LYS A 42 -14.33 13.03 4.90
N GLY A 43 -14.85 12.36 5.92
CA GLY A 43 -15.47 11.04 5.75
C GLY A 43 -14.50 9.87 5.66
N LEU A 44 -13.19 10.12 5.75
CA LEU A 44 -12.16 9.08 5.67
C LEU A 44 -11.37 9.00 6.97
N ALA A 45 -11.23 7.80 7.51
CA ALA A 45 -10.28 7.56 8.60
C ALA A 45 -8.86 7.68 8.05
N CYS A 46 -7.97 8.32 8.80
CA CYS A 46 -6.60 8.58 8.35
C CYS A 46 -5.57 8.00 9.30
N ILE A 47 -4.40 7.67 8.76
CA ILE A 47 -3.20 7.37 9.52
C ILE A 47 -2.15 8.39 9.12
N ASP A 48 -1.67 9.16 10.09
CA ASP A 48 -0.57 10.11 9.88
C ASP A 48 0.76 9.40 9.92
N ASP A 49 1.72 9.87 9.12
CA ASP A 49 3.08 9.39 9.19
C ASP A 49 3.64 9.64 10.59
N ALA A 50 4.21 8.60 11.20
CA ALA A 50 4.88 8.74 12.49
C ALA A 50 6.13 9.62 12.33
N PRO A 51 6.52 10.40 13.37
CA PRO A 51 7.65 11.32 13.25
C PRO A 51 8.95 10.69 12.77
N GLU A 52 9.25 9.47 13.21
CA GLU A 52 10.46 8.75 12.81
C GLU A 52 10.43 8.29 11.35
N PHE A 53 9.26 8.27 10.72
CA PHE A 53 9.08 7.85 9.33
C PHE A 53 8.67 8.99 8.40
N SER A 54 8.57 10.22 8.93
CA SER A 54 8.23 11.41 8.13
C SER A 54 9.23 11.63 7.01
N ASP A 55 8.76 12.21 5.92
CA ASP A 55 9.58 12.57 4.75
C ASP A 55 10.25 11.38 4.05
N HIS A 56 9.75 10.16 4.26
CA HIS A 56 10.22 8.95 3.59
C HIS A 56 9.19 8.39 2.59
N GLY A 57 8.33 9.27 2.07
CA GLY A 57 7.36 8.92 1.03
C GLY A 57 6.46 7.75 1.39
N PRO A 58 6.12 6.89 0.42
CA PRO A 58 5.18 5.79 0.67
C PRO A 58 5.64 4.79 1.74
N LEU A 59 6.95 4.56 1.86
CA LEU A 59 7.47 3.64 2.89
C LEU A 59 7.20 4.18 4.29
N GLY A 60 7.27 5.50 4.47
CA GLY A 60 6.90 6.13 5.75
C GLY A 60 5.47 5.83 6.15
N GLY A 61 4.54 5.90 5.21
CA GLY A 61 3.14 5.55 5.45
C GLY A 61 2.95 4.08 5.79
N ILE A 62 3.61 3.19 5.07
CA ILE A 62 3.55 1.73 5.32
C ILE A 62 4.05 1.41 6.72
N LEU A 63 5.24 1.89 7.08
CA LEU A 63 5.83 1.66 8.40
C LEU A 63 4.99 2.27 9.53
N SER A 64 4.41 3.44 9.29
CA SER A 64 3.55 4.11 10.27
C SER A 64 2.29 3.29 10.56
N ALA A 65 1.67 2.72 9.53
CA ALA A 65 0.51 1.86 9.67
C ALA A 65 0.88 0.57 10.44
N MET A 66 1.97 -0.07 10.04
CA MET A 66 2.44 -1.31 10.69
C MET A 66 2.78 -1.09 12.15
N LYS A 67 3.39 0.04 12.48
CA LYS A 67 3.71 0.39 13.87
C LYS A 67 2.46 0.64 14.70
N LYS A 68 1.49 1.34 14.13
CA LYS A 68 0.24 1.70 14.84
C LYS A 68 -0.64 0.49 15.14
N TYR A 69 -0.67 -0.47 14.21
CA TYR A 69 -1.46 -1.70 14.35
C TYR A 69 -0.57 -2.92 14.12
N PRO A 70 0.24 -3.30 15.13
CA PRO A 70 1.29 -4.31 14.93
C PRO A 70 0.79 -5.73 14.65
N LYS A 71 -0.49 -5.99 14.87
CA LYS A 71 -1.09 -7.31 14.57
C LYS A 71 -1.85 -7.33 13.23
N ALA A 72 -1.93 -6.20 12.53
CA ALA A 72 -2.68 -6.12 11.30
C ALA A 72 -1.79 -6.38 10.08
N ASP A 73 -2.31 -7.15 9.13
CA ASP A 73 -1.75 -7.23 7.79
C ASP A 73 -2.34 -6.08 6.98
N TRP A 74 -1.57 -5.54 6.02
CA TRP A 74 -1.95 -4.33 5.32
C TRP A 74 -2.07 -4.55 3.82
N LEU A 75 -3.26 -4.33 3.28
CA LEU A 75 -3.44 -4.15 1.84
C LEU A 75 -3.14 -2.67 1.52
N VAL A 76 -2.09 -2.45 0.75
CA VAL A 76 -1.60 -1.11 0.41
C VAL A 76 -1.89 -0.83 -1.06
N ILE A 77 -2.66 0.22 -1.33
CA ILE A 77 -3.06 0.61 -2.68
C ILE A 77 -2.76 2.09 -2.87
N ALA A 78 -2.06 2.43 -3.95
CA ALA A 78 -1.80 3.82 -4.32
C ALA A 78 -3.07 4.50 -4.82
N CYS A 79 -3.25 5.77 -4.46
CA CYS A 79 -4.41 6.57 -4.87
C CYS A 79 -4.46 6.86 -6.37
N ASP A 80 -3.35 6.70 -7.07
CA ASP A 80 -3.22 7.04 -8.49
C ASP A 80 -3.26 5.83 -9.44
N LEU A 81 -3.87 4.73 -9.01
CA LEU A 81 -4.07 3.55 -9.85
C LEU A 81 -5.48 3.57 -10.45
N PRO A 82 -5.67 4.20 -11.63
CA PRO A 82 -7.03 4.41 -12.18
C PRO A 82 -7.70 3.13 -12.65
N PHE A 83 -6.92 2.08 -12.92
CA PHE A 83 -7.43 0.80 -13.41
C PHE A 83 -7.53 -0.27 -12.34
N ILE A 84 -7.37 0.09 -11.06
CA ILE A 84 -7.56 -0.85 -9.97
C ILE A 84 -9.00 -1.38 -9.99
N SER A 85 -9.18 -2.69 -9.87
CA SER A 85 -10.47 -3.33 -9.97
C SER A 85 -10.71 -4.33 -8.85
N ASP A 86 -11.95 -4.74 -8.73
CA ASP A 86 -12.38 -5.80 -7.81
C ASP A 86 -11.55 -7.08 -8.04
N GLU A 87 -11.35 -7.45 -9.32
CA GLU A 87 -10.58 -8.64 -9.69
C GLU A 87 -9.10 -8.54 -9.24
N THR A 88 -8.49 -7.37 -9.37
CA THR A 88 -7.12 -7.12 -8.93
C THR A 88 -6.97 -7.42 -7.45
N ILE A 89 -7.87 -6.92 -6.62
CA ILE A 89 -7.85 -7.12 -5.17
C ILE A 89 -8.12 -8.60 -4.84
N LYS A 90 -9.12 -9.19 -5.49
CA LYS A 90 -9.49 -10.59 -5.28
C LYS A 90 -8.31 -11.54 -5.58
N THR A 91 -7.58 -11.28 -6.66
CA THR A 91 -6.41 -12.07 -7.03
C THR A 91 -5.31 -11.94 -5.99
N LEU A 92 -5.05 -10.73 -5.45
CA LEU A 92 -4.10 -10.55 -4.36
C LEU A 92 -4.43 -11.44 -3.17
N PHE A 93 -5.70 -11.44 -2.75
CA PHE A 93 -6.13 -12.28 -1.62
C PHE A 93 -6.02 -13.77 -1.94
N THR A 94 -6.39 -14.17 -3.14
CA THR A 94 -6.36 -15.58 -3.56
C THR A 94 -4.93 -16.13 -3.60
N LEU A 95 -3.98 -15.34 -4.09
CA LEU A 95 -2.59 -15.77 -4.27
C LEU A 95 -1.66 -15.33 -3.14
N ARG A 96 -2.22 -14.71 -2.10
CA ARG A 96 -1.46 -14.28 -0.93
C ARG A 96 -0.68 -15.43 -0.29
N ASP A 97 0.56 -15.15 0.10
CA ASP A 97 1.37 -16.07 0.92
C ASP A 97 1.70 -15.40 2.26
N PRO A 98 0.97 -15.74 3.34
CA PRO A 98 1.18 -15.12 4.65
C PRO A 98 2.54 -15.41 5.29
N GLN A 99 3.30 -16.36 4.78
CA GLN A 99 4.64 -16.68 5.29
C GLN A 99 5.70 -15.75 4.72
N LYS A 100 5.38 -15.03 3.65
CA LYS A 100 6.29 -14.06 3.03
C LYS A 100 6.21 -12.69 3.70
N THR A 101 7.15 -11.81 3.37
CA THR A 101 7.13 -10.40 3.79
C THR A 101 5.90 -9.69 3.22
N ALA A 102 5.64 -9.95 1.96
CA ALA A 102 4.51 -9.36 1.24
C ALA A 102 4.14 -10.23 0.04
N THR A 103 2.94 -9.99 -0.48
CA THR A 103 2.47 -10.50 -1.77
C THR A 103 2.21 -9.27 -2.66
N ALA A 104 2.87 -9.19 -3.79
CA ALA A 104 2.82 -8.01 -4.66
C ALA A 104 2.74 -8.40 -6.12
N TYR A 105 2.07 -7.57 -6.92
CA TYR A 105 2.10 -7.71 -8.36
C TYR A 105 3.47 -7.36 -8.93
N ILE A 106 3.80 -7.97 -10.06
CA ILE A 106 4.94 -7.55 -10.88
C ILE A 106 4.44 -6.47 -11.84
N SER A 107 5.16 -5.35 -11.89
CA SER A 107 4.87 -4.28 -12.84
C SER A 107 5.06 -4.78 -14.28
N THR A 108 4.10 -4.49 -15.15
CA THR A 108 4.18 -4.83 -16.58
C THR A 108 5.20 -3.98 -17.33
N GLN A 109 5.66 -2.89 -16.73
CA GLN A 109 6.59 -1.96 -17.39
C GLN A 109 8.05 -2.38 -17.22
N ASP A 110 8.42 -2.84 -16.03
CA ASP A 110 9.83 -3.09 -15.70
C ASP A 110 10.08 -4.45 -15.02
N ALA A 111 9.05 -5.25 -14.85
CA ALA A 111 9.11 -6.56 -14.21
C ALA A 111 9.59 -6.52 -12.74
N LEU A 112 9.44 -5.38 -12.08
CA LEU A 112 9.80 -5.19 -10.66
C LEU A 112 8.55 -5.25 -9.77
N PRO A 113 8.71 -5.56 -8.48
CA PRO A 113 7.57 -5.59 -7.56
C PRO A 113 6.85 -4.25 -7.47
N GLU A 114 5.53 -4.29 -7.37
CA GLU A 114 4.70 -3.10 -7.19
C GLU A 114 4.30 -2.96 -5.72
N PRO A 115 5.02 -2.15 -4.94
CA PRO A 115 4.84 -2.09 -3.48
C PRO A 115 3.52 -1.45 -3.06
N LEU A 116 2.90 -0.67 -3.95
CA LEU A 116 1.66 0.06 -3.67
C LEU A 116 0.46 -0.59 -4.35
N CYS A 117 0.57 -1.88 -4.66
CA CYS A 117 -0.52 -2.78 -4.98
C CYS A 117 -0.14 -4.15 -4.41
N ALA A 118 -0.15 -4.25 -3.07
CA ALA A 118 0.45 -5.36 -2.36
C ALA A 118 -0.18 -5.57 -0.98
N ILE A 119 -0.07 -6.79 -0.49
CA ILE A 119 -0.38 -7.12 0.90
C ILE A 119 0.94 -7.26 1.66
N TRP A 120 1.12 -6.45 2.70
CA TRP A 120 2.28 -6.47 3.59
C TRP A 120 1.90 -7.20 4.87
N GLU A 121 2.67 -8.21 5.25
CA GLU A 121 2.34 -9.05 6.39
C GLU A 121 2.83 -8.44 7.71
N ALA A 122 2.01 -8.54 8.75
CA ALA A 122 2.31 -7.95 10.06
C ALA A 122 3.65 -8.43 10.63
N HIS A 123 3.96 -9.73 10.50
CA HIS A 123 5.20 -10.31 11.03
C HIS A 123 6.46 -9.74 10.38
N ALA A 124 6.33 -9.10 9.23
CA ALA A 124 7.47 -8.57 8.50
C ALA A 124 7.94 -7.19 9.01
N TYR A 125 7.21 -6.57 9.92
CA TYR A 125 7.54 -5.22 10.39
C TYR A 125 9.00 -5.10 10.85
N GLY A 126 9.48 -6.04 11.66
CA GLY A 126 10.85 -6.00 12.17
C GLY A 126 11.91 -6.05 11.08
N SER A 127 11.73 -6.91 10.09
CA SER A 127 12.69 -7.02 8.97
C SER A 127 12.64 -5.81 8.05
N VAL A 128 11.45 -5.27 7.79
CA VAL A 128 11.30 -4.05 6.98
C VAL A 128 11.92 -2.85 7.70
N LEU A 129 11.67 -2.72 9.00
CA LEU A 129 12.25 -1.66 9.83
C LEU A 129 13.79 -1.74 9.85
N LYS A 130 14.34 -2.94 9.92
CA LYS A 130 15.78 -3.15 9.87
C LYS A 130 16.37 -2.60 8.57
N LEU A 131 15.78 -2.94 7.43
CA LEU A 131 16.24 -2.44 6.12
C LEU A 131 16.10 -0.92 6.03
N PHE A 132 15.03 -0.37 6.57
CA PHE A 132 14.83 1.08 6.64
C PHE A 132 15.96 1.75 7.44
N LYS A 133 16.30 1.22 8.60
CA LYS A 133 17.39 1.74 9.45
C LYS A 133 18.76 1.62 8.80
N GLU A 134 18.95 0.67 7.90
CA GLU A 134 20.16 0.49 7.10
C GLU A 134 20.24 1.45 5.91
N GLY A 135 19.25 2.35 5.75
CA GLY A 135 19.23 3.37 4.71
C GLY A 135 18.37 3.03 3.49
N MET A 136 17.64 1.93 3.51
CA MET A 136 16.78 1.54 2.40
C MET A 136 15.38 2.17 2.56
N HIS A 137 15.14 3.26 1.83
CA HIS A 137 13.90 4.05 1.97
C HIS A 137 12.93 3.91 0.81
N CYS A 138 13.22 3.04 -0.14
CA CYS A 138 12.35 2.75 -1.28
C CYS A 138 11.57 1.46 -1.03
N PRO A 139 10.23 1.49 -0.99
CA PRO A 139 9.45 0.28 -0.71
C PRO A 139 9.65 -0.82 -1.75
N ARG A 140 9.88 -0.46 -3.01
CA ARG A 140 10.19 -1.44 -4.06
C ARG A 140 11.50 -2.18 -3.76
N LYS A 141 12.55 -1.46 -3.34
CA LYS A 141 13.82 -2.07 -2.96
C LYS A 141 13.68 -2.96 -1.73
N ILE A 142 12.84 -2.58 -0.78
CA ILE A 142 12.51 -3.43 0.35
C ILE A 142 11.96 -4.79 -0.13
N LEU A 143 10.99 -4.76 -1.06
CA LEU A 143 10.40 -5.99 -1.58
C LEU A 143 11.39 -6.84 -2.37
N ILE A 144 12.28 -6.20 -3.16
CA ILE A 144 13.33 -6.90 -3.92
C ILE A 144 14.29 -7.61 -2.97
N ASN A 145 14.59 -7.01 -1.82
CA ASN A 145 15.53 -7.54 -0.82
C ASN A 145 14.86 -8.33 0.30
N SER A 146 13.60 -8.73 0.11
CA SER A 146 12.83 -9.50 1.07
C SER A 146 12.25 -10.75 0.42
N HIS A 147 11.73 -11.66 1.23
CA HIS A 147 11.00 -12.82 0.74
C HIS A 147 9.60 -12.38 0.33
N THR A 148 9.43 -12.01 -0.92
CA THR A 148 8.18 -11.49 -1.47
C THR A 148 7.54 -12.51 -2.41
N ARG A 149 6.25 -12.77 -2.24
CA ARG A 149 5.46 -13.52 -3.21
C ARG A 149 5.11 -12.57 -4.37
N LEU A 150 5.58 -12.89 -5.55
CA LEU A 150 5.31 -12.08 -6.75
C LEU A 150 4.21 -12.72 -7.57
N ILE A 151 3.28 -11.89 -8.03
CA ILE A 151 2.16 -12.30 -8.88
C ILE A 151 2.37 -11.69 -10.26
N ASP A 152 2.47 -12.55 -11.28
CA ASP A 152 2.45 -12.09 -12.66
C ASP A 152 0.99 -11.78 -13.05
N GLN A 153 0.75 -10.64 -13.69
CA GLN A 153 -0.59 -10.28 -14.16
C GLN A 153 -1.14 -11.25 -15.21
N LYS A 154 -0.29 -12.11 -15.74
CA LYS A 154 -0.67 -13.17 -16.69
C LYS A 154 -1.06 -14.47 -16.00
N ASP A 155 -0.85 -14.59 -14.71
CA ASP A 155 -1.28 -15.76 -13.96
C ASP A 155 -2.82 -15.75 -13.88
N PRO A 156 -3.48 -16.83 -14.31
CA PRO A 156 -4.93 -16.89 -14.30
C PRO A 156 -5.53 -16.97 -12.90
#